data_3ba3dfd11b12b3f3dc2945dfb844c6dd
#
_entry.id   3ba3dfd11b12b3f3dc2945dfb844c6dd
#
_cell.length_a   1.000
_cell.length_b   1.000
_cell.length_c   1.000
_cell.angle_alpha   90.00
_cell.angle_beta   90.00
_cell.angle_gamma   90.00
#
_symmetry.space_group_name_H-M   'P 1'
#
loop_
_entity.id
_entity.type
_entity.pdbx_description
1 polymer ?
#
loop_
_entity_poly.entity_id
_entity_poly.type
_entity_poly.pdbx_seq_one_letter_code
_entity_poly.pdbx_strand_id
1 'polypeptide(L)' 'EEELKEKLSKLERKVLYLHLQGMEYLKIAEFMDKSPKTIDNALQRIKAKARQLLEEKRRSEKK' A
#
# COMPACT_ATOMS: atom_id res chain seq x y z
N GLU A 1 0.03 9.74 8.19
CA GLU A 1 -0.54 8.45 8.46
C GLU A 1 -1.98 8.36 8.12
N GLU A 2 -2.75 9.23 8.71
CA GLU A 2 -4.16 9.23 8.38
C GLU A 2 -4.38 9.63 6.94
N GLU A 3 -3.53 10.48 6.42
CA GLU A 3 -3.62 10.84 5.03
C GLU A 3 -3.45 9.63 4.14
N LEU A 4 -2.48 8.78 4.47
CA LEU A 4 -2.26 7.59 3.70
C LEU A 4 -3.46 6.66 3.80
N LYS A 5 -4.01 6.52 5.00
CA LYS A 5 -5.16 5.67 5.19
C LYS A 5 -6.35 6.12 4.36
N GLU A 6 -6.55 7.42 4.29
CA GLU A 6 -7.68 7.94 3.54
C GLU A 6 -7.50 7.73 2.04
N LYS A 7 -6.26 7.75 1.59
CA LYS A 7 -6.00 7.60 0.16
C LYS A 7 -6.01 6.16 -0.30
N LEU A 8 -6.03 5.22 0.62
CA LEU A 8 -6.03 3.81 0.27
C LEU A 8 -7.45 3.25 0.33
N SER A 9 -7.78 2.40 -0.62
CA SER A 9 -9.04 1.70 -0.59
C SER A 9 -9.01 0.64 0.50
N LYS A 10 -10.17 0.04 0.78
CA LYS A 10 -10.23 -1.02 1.77
C LYS A 10 -9.30 -2.16 1.41
N LEU A 11 -9.30 -2.54 0.14
CA LEU A 11 -8.45 -3.62 -0.31
C LEU A 11 -6.98 -3.26 -0.11
N GLU A 12 -6.61 -2.06 -0.49
CA GLU A 12 -5.22 -1.65 -0.38
C GLU A 12 -4.77 -1.61 1.07
N ARG A 13 -5.63 -1.13 1.96
CA ARG A 13 -5.27 -1.08 3.37
C ARG A 13 -5.06 -2.49 3.92
N LYS A 14 -5.92 -3.42 3.56
CA LYS A 14 -5.77 -4.78 4.03
C LYS A 14 -4.49 -5.41 3.49
N VAL A 15 -4.21 -5.19 2.23
CA VAL A 15 -3.00 -5.70 1.61
C VAL A 15 -1.77 -5.13 2.30
N LEU A 16 -1.79 -3.83 2.56
CA LEU A 16 -0.66 -3.20 3.22
C LEU A 16 -0.46 -3.78 4.62
N TYR A 17 -1.54 -3.95 5.35
CA TYR A 17 -1.45 -4.50 6.69
C TYR A 17 -0.78 -5.87 6.68
N LEU A 18 -1.23 -6.74 5.79
CA LEU A 18 -0.67 -8.08 5.70
C LEU A 18 0.78 -8.05 5.24
N HIS A 19 1.08 -7.13 4.33
CA HIS A 19 2.45 -6.99 3.85
C HIS A 19 3.38 -6.60 4.98
N LEU A 20 2.94 -5.71 5.85
CA LEU A 20 3.75 -5.26 6.97
C LEU A 20 3.95 -6.37 8.00
N GLN A 21 3.07 -7.36 8.00
CA GLN A 21 3.23 -8.52 8.86
C GLN A 21 4.29 -9.48 8.36
N GLY A 22 4.86 -9.20 7.20
CA GLY A 22 5.86 -10.07 6.62
C GLY A 22 5.34 -11.07 5.62
N MET A 23 4.09 -10.92 5.19
CA MET A 23 3.51 -11.83 4.22
C MET A 23 3.94 -11.48 2.80
N GLU A 24 4.29 -12.51 2.04
CA GLU A 24 4.57 -12.33 0.63
C GLU A 24 3.27 -12.12 -0.12
N TYR A 25 3.38 -11.48 -1.30
CA TYR A 25 2.17 -11.16 -2.04
C TYR A 25 1.41 -12.41 -2.46
N LEU A 26 2.09 -13.51 -2.71
CA LEU A 26 1.41 -14.76 -3.02
C LEU A 26 0.59 -15.24 -1.84
N LYS A 27 1.15 -15.12 -0.65
CA LYS A 27 0.43 -15.51 0.56
C LYS A 27 -0.75 -14.59 0.82
N ILE A 28 -0.56 -13.31 0.59
CA ILE A 28 -1.64 -12.35 0.77
C ILE A 28 -2.78 -12.68 -0.18
N ALA A 29 -2.44 -13.02 -1.42
CA ALA A 29 -3.46 -13.37 -2.40
C ALA A 29 -4.25 -14.58 -1.94
N GLU A 30 -3.57 -15.57 -1.42
CA GLU A 30 -4.20 -16.76 -0.93
C GLU A 30 -5.11 -16.45 0.26
N PHE A 31 -4.59 -15.66 1.19
CA PHE A 31 -5.33 -15.32 2.39
C PHE A 31 -6.59 -14.54 2.05
N MET A 32 -6.51 -13.65 1.08
CA MET A 32 -7.63 -12.80 0.73
C MET A 32 -8.49 -13.38 -0.39
N ASP A 33 -8.13 -14.56 -0.88
CA ASP A 33 -8.88 -15.21 -1.95
C ASP A 33 -8.92 -14.33 -3.19
N LYS A 34 -7.78 -13.76 -3.53
CA LYS A 34 -7.63 -12.93 -4.71
C LYS A 34 -6.49 -13.47 -5.56
N SER A 35 -6.43 -13.02 -6.81
CA SER A 35 -5.34 -13.46 -7.66
C SER A 35 -4.05 -12.72 -7.28
N PRO A 36 -2.90 -13.35 -7.49
CA PRO A 36 -1.63 -12.69 -7.18
C PRO A 36 -1.46 -11.39 -7.95
N LYS A 37 -1.98 -11.33 -9.16
CA LYS A 37 -1.88 -10.11 -9.94
C LYS A 37 -2.64 -8.96 -9.26
N THR A 38 -3.79 -9.26 -8.70
CA THR A 38 -4.56 -8.25 -8.00
C THR A 38 -3.77 -7.68 -6.82
N ILE A 39 -3.12 -8.57 -6.07
CA ILE A 39 -2.34 -8.14 -4.92
C ILE A 39 -1.12 -7.35 -5.37
N ASP A 40 -0.46 -7.81 -6.43
CA ASP A 40 0.70 -7.09 -6.94
C ASP A 40 0.32 -5.68 -7.37
N ASN A 41 -0.80 -5.54 -8.08
CA ASN A 41 -1.27 -4.22 -8.49
C ASN A 41 -1.56 -3.35 -7.27
N ALA A 42 -2.18 -3.93 -6.26
CA ALA A 42 -2.49 -3.17 -5.05
C ALA A 42 -1.22 -2.69 -4.37
N LEU A 43 -0.21 -3.54 -4.29
CA LEU A 43 1.06 -3.16 -3.68
C LEU A 43 1.74 -2.05 -4.47
N GLN A 44 1.69 -2.12 -5.79
CA GLN A 44 2.28 -1.08 -6.61
C GLN A 44 1.59 0.26 -6.38
N ARG A 45 0.27 0.22 -6.27
CA ARG A 45 -0.47 1.45 -6.01
C ARG A 45 -0.12 2.02 -4.64
N ILE A 46 0.00 1.14 -3.65
CA ILE A 46 0.36 1.57 -2.32
C ILE A 46 1.71 2.25 -2.34
N LYS A 47 2.67 1.65 -3.03
CA LYS A 47 4.01 2.21 -3.10
C LYS A 47 4.00 3.57 -3.78
N ALA A 48 3.22 3.70 -4.85
CA ALA A 48 3.16 4.96 -5.56
C ALA A 48 2.56 6.05 -4.69
N LYS A 49 1.51 5.71 -3.97
CA LYS A 49 0.86 6.69 -3.10
C LYS A 49 1.77 7.10 -1.95
N ALA A 50 2.47 6.14 -1.39
CA ALA A 50 3.39 6.44 -0.30
C ALA A 50 4.53 7.33 -0.77
N ARG A 51 5.05 7.04 -1.96
CA ARG A 51 6.12 7.86 -2.51
C ARG A 51 5.64 9.29 -2.73
N GLN A 52 4.43 9.42 -3.23
CA GLN A 52 3.88 10.75 -3.48
C GLN A 52 3.79 11.55 -2.19
N LEU A 53 3.31 10.93 -1.14
CA LEU A 53 3.21 11.60 0.15
C LEU A 53 4.58 12.02 0.67
N LEU A 54 5.57 11.15 0.51
CA LEU A 54 6.91 11.45 0.96
C LEU A 54 7.49 12.64 0.20
N GLU A 55 7.23 12.69 -1.09
CA GLU A 55 7.75 13.80 -1.88
C GLU A 55 7.11 15.11 -1.48
N GLU A 56 5.83 15.08 -1.20
CA GLU A 56 5.14 16.29 -0.77
C GLU A 56 5.70 16.79 0.56
N LYS A 57 5.96 15.86 1.47
CA LYS A 57 6.54 16.23 2.74
C LYS A 57 7.92 16.80 2.58
N ARG A 58 8.70 16.18 1.71
CA ARG A 58 10.03 16.67 1.46
C ARG A 58 10.03 18.11 0.97
N ARG A 59 9.12 18.39 0.06
CA ARG A 59 9.01 19.73 -0.46
C ARG A 59 8.70 20.73 0.65
N SER A 60 7.79 20.36 1.50
CA SER A 60 7.42 21.24 2.60
C SER A 60 8.62 21.53 3.49
N GLU A 61 9.38 20.51 3.77
CA GLU A 61 10.50 20.67 4.68
C GLU A 61 11.64 21.46 4.06
N LYS A 62 11.72 21.46 2.77
CA LYS A 62 12.79 22.16 2.13
C LYS A 62 12.70 23.66 2.24
N LYS A 63 11.59 24.15 2.64
CA LYS A 63 11.49 25.58 2.83
C LYS A 63 12.30 26.03 4.02
#